data_e23d9ce4ee65da420cabf5b6ba9e6023
#
_entry.id   e23d9ce4ee65da420cabf5b6ba9e6023
#
_cell.length_a   1.000
_cell.length_b   1.000
_cell.length_c   1.000
_cell.angle_alpha   90.00
_cell.angle_beta   90.00
_cell.angle_gamma   90.00
#
_symmetry.space_group_name_H-M   'P 1'
#
loop_
_entity.id
_entity.type
_entity.pdbx_description
1 polymer ?
#
loop_
_entity_poly.entity_id
_entity_poly.type
_entity_poly.pdbx_seq_one_letter_code
_entity_poly.pdbx_strand_id
1 'polypeptide(L)'
;MNYFFILFFLFSAQTVQAQQQPKSILMFGDSITAGLGVDSKQAFPAILQDKIDSLDLNYHVINAGLSGETSAGGVRRIDWVLQRDIDIMILELGANDGLRGIDPSSTKENLQQIIDKALEKNPDMEIIIAGMQVPPNLGTDYAEQFKTLYVDLAEENNLKLIPFILEGVGGEEELNQPDGIHPTAEGHKVIAEVVWEILKPII
;
A
#
# COMPACT_ATOMS: atom_id res chain seq x y z
N MET A 1 -58.70 39.70 35.58
CA MET A 1 -58.52 38.28 35.25
C MET A 1 -57.37 38.24 34.27
N ASN A 2 -56.12 37.99 34.82
CA ASN A 2 -54.91 38.04 34.04
C ASN A 2 -54.54 36.63 33.57
N TYR A 3 -54.53 36.40 32.26
CA TYR A 3 -54.07 35.14 31.66
C TYR A 3 -52.56 35.22 31.41
N PHE A 4 -51.81 34.38 32.12
CA PHE A 4 -50.38 34.18 31.90
C PHE A 4 -50.21 33.08 30.81
N PHE A 5 -49.73 33.50 29.64
CA PHE A 5 -49.34 32.55 28.58
C PHE A 5 -47.91 32.05 28.85
N ILE A 6 -47.75 30.77 29.19
CA ILE A 6 -46.45 30.13 29.31
C ILE A 6 -46.06 29.61 27.90
N LEU A 7 -45.08 30.26 27.27
CA LEU A 7 -44.46 29.76 26.04
C LEU A 7 -43.47 28.63 26.41
N PHE A 8 -43.82 27.40 26.01
CA PHE A 8 -42.89 26.27 26.05
C PHE A 8 -41.92 26.33 24.85
N PHE A 9 -40.67 26.67 25.09
CA PHE A 9 -39.59 26.51 24.09
C PHE A 9 -39.15 25.05 24.04
N LEU A 10 -39.54 24.31 23.01
CA LEU A 10 -38.99 22.99 22.70
C LEU A 10 -37.59 23.18 22.11
N PHE A 11 -36.57 22.94 22.93
CA PHE A 11 -35.18 22.83 22.49
C PHE A 11 -35.01 21.45 21.84
N SER A 12 -35.04 21.38 20.51
CA SER A 12 -34.62 20.17 19.79
C SER A 12 -33.09 20.09 19.86
N ALA A 13 -32.57 19.18 20.68
CA ALA A 13 -31.15 18.81 20.68
C ALA A 13 -30.85 18.12 19.36
N GLN A 14 -30.22 18.81 18.42
CA GLN A 14 -29.61 18.18 17.26
C GLN A 14 -28.34 17.45 17.75
N THR A 15 -28.40 16.13 17.77
CA THR A 15 -27.19 15.31 17.94
C THR A 15 -26.31 15.53 16.72
N VAL A 16 -25.24 16.31 16.88
CA VAL A 16 -24.15 16.36 15.91
C VAL A 16 -23.49 15.00 15.98
N GLN A 17 -23.77 14.15 15.01
CA GLN A 17 -23.05 12.88 14.85
C GLN A 17 -21.63 13.24 14.44
N ALA A 18 -20.67 13.02 15.32
CA ALA A 18 -19.24 13.21 15.01
C ALA A 18 -18.92 12.33 13.79
N GLN A 19 -18.61 12.95 12.68
CA GLN A 19 -18.20 12.25 11.48
C GLN A 19 -16.88 11.55 11.79
N GLN A 20 -16.89 10.22 11.79
CA GLN A 20 -15.72 9.43 12.07
C GLN A 20 -14.67 9.71 10.98
N GLN A 21 -13.46 10.10 11.39
CA GLN A 21 -12.37 10.35 10.44
C GLN A 21 -12.12 9.08 9.60
N PRO A 22 -11.84 9.23 8.29
CA PRO A 22 -11.53 8.07 7.46
C PRO A 22 -10.28 7.36 7.97
N LYS A 23 -10.29 6.03 7.94
CA LYS A 23 -9.10 5.22 8.18
C LYS A 23 -8.09 5.40 7.05
N SER A 24 -6.82 5.34 7.37
CA SER A 24 -5.73 5.60 6.42
C SER A 24 -5.09 4.32 5.91
N ILE A 25 -5.00 4.19 4.59
CA ILE A 25 -4.27 3.12 3.90
C ILE A 25 -3.01 3.71 3.28
N LEU A 26 -1.85 3.34 3.80
CA LEU A 26 -0.56 3.77 3.29
C LEU A 26 -0.06 2.80 2.20
N MET A 27 0.18 3.29 1.00
CA MET A 27 0.91 2.59 -0.05
C MET A 27 2.38 3.01 0.01
N PHE A 28 3.20 2.21 0.68
CA PHE A 28 4.63 2.50 0.88
C PHE A 28 5.45 1.66 -0.08
N GLY A 29 6.00 2.31 -1.12
CA GLY A 29 6.63 1.61 -2.21
C GLY A 29 7.58 2.46 -3.05
N ASP A 30 7.95 1.93 -4.20
CA ASP A 30 8.90 2.55 -5.12
C ASP A 30 8.22 3.21 -6.35
N SER A 31 8.78 3.06 -7.55
CA SER A 31 8.26 3.64 -8.79
C SER A 31 6.93 3.03 -9.23
N ILE A 32 6.65 1.77 -8.88
CA ILE A 32 5.39 1.10 -9.20
C ILE A 32 4.27 1.74 -8.39
N THR A 33 4.48 1.91 -7.08
CA THR A 33 3.52 2.63 -6.21
C THR A 33 3.39 4.10 -6.60
N ALA A 34 4.49 4.77 -6.94
CA ALA A 34 4.47 6.17 -7.37
C ALA A 34 3.69 6.41 -8.66
N GLY A 35 3.57 5.39 -9.53
CA GLY A 35 2.97 5.52 -10.86
C GLY A 35 3.91 6.21 -11.85
N LEU A 36 5.20 5.83 -11.87
CA LEU A 36 6.19 6.42 -12.77
C LEU A 36 5.74 6.26 -14.23
N GLY A 37 5.71 7.40 -14.96
CA GLY A 37 5.40 7.44 -16.37
C GLY A 37 3.91 7.45 -16.73
N VAL A 38 3.00 7.41 -15.74
CA VAL A 38 1.56 7.58 -15.94
C VAL A 38 1.04 8.81 -15.19
N ASP A 39 -0.17 9.25 -15.52
CA ASP A 39 -0.86 10.29 -14.73
C ASP A 39 -1.12 9.76 -13.32
N SER A 40 -1.01 10.62 -12.32
CA SER A 40 -1.21 10.25 -10.91
C SER A 40 -2.57 9.60 -10.64
N LYS A 41 -3.60 9.95 -11.39
CA LYS A 41 -4.94 9.34 -11.31
C LYS A 41 -5.01 7.94 -11.94
N GLN A 42 -4.02 7.57 -12.75
CA GLN A 42 -3.92 6.27 -13.39
C GLN A 42 -3.02 5.30 -12.61
N ALA A 43 -2.30 5.79 -11.59
CA ALA A 43 -1.52 4.95 -10.70
C ALA A 43 -2.45 4.07 -9.84
N PHE A 44 -2.07 2.81 -9.57
CA PHE A 44 -2.92 1.85 -8.85
C PHE A 44 -3.43 2.35 -7.49
N PRO A 45 -2.71 3.17 -6.70
CA PRO A 45 -3.25 3.71 -5.45
C PRO A 45 -4.46 4.62 -5.67
N ALA A 46 -4.45 5.44 -6.75
CA ALA A 46 -5.59 6.28 -7.07
C ALA A 46 -6.80 5.46 -7.57
N ILE A 47 -6.56 4.44 -8.36
CA ILE A 47 -7.61 3.51 -8.81
C ILE A 47 -8.25 2.78 -7.62
N LEU A 48 -7.47 2.42 -6.60
CA LEU A 48 -7.99 1.84 -5.36
C LEU A 48 -8.82 2.84 -4.58
N GLN A 49 -8.42 4.12 -4.51
CA GLN A 49 -9.24 5.16 -3.90
C GLN A 49 -10.59 5.30 -4.61
N ASP A 50 -10.59 5.34 -5.94
CA ASP A 50 -11.84 5.41 -6.72
C ASP A 50 -12.77 4.21 -6.44
N LYS A 51 -12.21 2.99 -6.27
CA LYS A 51 -12.97 1.79 -5.88
C LYS A 51 -13.56 1.93 -4.47
N ILE A 52 -12.77 2.37 -3.51
CA ILE A 52 -13.18 2.62 -2.12
C ILE A 52 -14.32 3.63 -2.07
N ASP A 53 -14.18 4.75 -2.79
CA ASP A 53 -15.19 5.80 -2.87
C ASP A 53 -16.49 5.30 -3.53
N SER A 54 -16.37 4.49 -4.58
CA SER A 54 -17.54 3.92 -5.28
C SER A 54 -18.39 2.97 -4.42
N LEU A 55 -17.81 2.44 -3.35
CA LEU A 55 -18.44 1.54 -2.37
C LEU A 55 -18.83 2.25 -1.07
N ASP A 56 -18.70 3.59 -0.99
CA ASP A 56 -18.95 4.40 0.20
C ASP A 56 -18.18 3.93 1.44
N LEU A 57 -16.97 3.36 1.24
CA LEU A 57 -16.11 2.91 2.34
C LEU A 57 -15.33 4.10 2.92
N ASN A 58 -15.28 4.20 4.25
CA ASN A 58 -14.65 5.33 4.95
C ASN A 58 -13.14 5.14 5.13
N TYR A 59 -12.40 5.05 4.00
CA TYR A 59 -10.94 4.90 3.95
C TYR A 59 -10.32 5.91 3.01
N HIS A 60 -9.09 6.33 3.33
CA HIS A 60 -8.29 7.23 2.52
C HIS A 60 -6.95 6.61 2.15
N VAL A 61 -6.64 6.53 0.85
CA VAL A 61 -5.38 6.00 0.31
C VAL A 61 -4.33 7.09 0.26
N ILE A 62 -3.17 6.83 0.85
CA ILE A 62 -1.99 7.69 0.84
C ILE A 62 -0.94 7.04 -0.05
N ASN A 63 -0.69 7.62 -1.22
CA ASN A 63 0.41 7.19 -2.07
C ASN A 63 1.73 7.76 -1.53
N ALA A 64 2.59 6.89 -1.02
CA ALA A 64 3.93 7.18 -0.55
C ALA A 64 4.99 6.44 -1.38
N GLY A 65 4.75 6.23 -2.67
CA GLY A 65 5.73 5.71 -3.61
C GLY A 65 6.86 6.72 -3.87
N LEU A 66 8.08 6.23 -3.96
CA LEU A 66 9.27 7.03 -4.32
C LEU A 66 10.10 6.31 -5.37
N SER A 67 10.11 6.84 -6.59
CA SER A 67 10.79 6.20 -7.72
C SER A 67 12.27 5.95 -7.45
N GLY A 68 12.73 4.73 -7.74
CA GLY A 68 14.11 4.30 -7.55
C GLY A 68 14.47 3.92 -6.10
N GLU A 69 13.50 3.91 -5.18
CA GLU A 69 13.74 3.59 -3.78
C GLU A 69 14.07 2.10 -3.60
N THR A 70 15.13 1.83 -2.82
CA THR A 70 15.49 0.48 -2.34
C THR A 70 14.89 0.22 -0.97
N SER A 71 14.90 -1.03 -0.52
CA SER A 71 14.52 -1.40 0.84
C SER A 71 15.27 -0.57 1.90
N ALA A 72 16.60 -0.39 1.72
CA ALA A 72 17.41 0.46 2.60
C ALA A 72 17.00 1.95 2.55
N GLY A 73 16.50 2.43 1.41
CA GLY A 73 15.89 3.77 1.29
C GLY A 73 14.64 3.87 2.14
N GLY A 74 13.77 2.88 2.04
CA GLY A 74 12.54 2.77 2.82
C GLY A 74 12.79 2.82 4.32
N VAL A 75 13.80 2.07 4.83
CA VAL A 75 14.18 2.11 6.27
C VAL A 75 14.49 3.53 6.74
N ARG A 76 15.16 4.34 5.91
CA ARG A 76 15.51 5.73 6.28
C ARG A 76 14.31 6.68 6.24
N ARG A 77 13.28 6.36 5.44
CA ARG A 77 12.14 7.25 5.20
C ARG A 77 10.91 6.91 6.04
N ILE A 78 10.75 5.65 6.46
CA ILE A 78 9.51 5.17 7.08
C ILE A 78 9.10 5.98 8.31
N ASP A 79 10.03 6.36 9.18
CA ASP A 79 9.74 7.13 10.39
C ASP A 79 9.10 8.50 10.10
N TRP A 80 9.47 9.12 8.98
CA TRP A 80 8.85 10.37 8.55
C TRP A 80 7.42 10.14 8.01
N VAL A 81 7.20 9.08 7.28
CA VAL A 81 5.87 8.73 6.71
C VAL A 81 4.90 8.37 7.83
N LEU A 82 5.36 7.66 8.85
CA LEU A 82 4.57 7.23 10.02
C LEU A 82 4.34 8.34 11.07
N GLN A 83 4.64 9.61 10.76
CA GLN A 83 4.17 10.73 11.60
C GLN A 83 2.66 10.93 11.55
N ARG A 84 1.98 10.27 10.60
CA ARG A 84 0.53 10.24 10.46
C ARG A 84 -0.03 8.98 11.10
N ASP A 85 -1.31 9.01 11.48
CA ASP A 85 -2.01 7.81 11.91
C ASP A 85 -2.31 6.95 10.69
N ILE A 86 -1.80 5.72 10.70
CA ILE A 86 -1.97 4.74 9.61
C ILE A 86 -2.64 3.50 10.20
N ASP A 87 -3.73 3.04 9.58
CA ASP A 87 -4.47 1.84 9.98
C ASP A 87 -4.02 0.61 9.19
N ILE A 88 -3.73 0.79 7.89
CA ILE A 88 -3.30 -0.28 6.99
C ILE A 88 -2.06 0.19 6.23
N MET A 89 -1.04 -0.65 6.12
CA MET A 89 0.13 -0.40 5.26
C MET A 89 0.27 -1.50 4.23
N ILE A 90 0.38 -1.12 2.95
CA ILE A 90 0.84 -2.00 1.88
C ILE A 90 2.30 -1.67 1.60
N LEU A 91 3.19 -2.62 1.94
CA LEU A 91 4.63 -2.49 1.78
C LEU A 91 5.06 -3.12 0.44
N GLU A 92 5.37 -2.26 -0.52
CA GLU A 92 5.78 -2.62 -1.88
C GLU A 92 7.19 -2.07 -2.13
N LEU A 93 8.22 -2.79 -1.72
CA LEU A 93 9.63 -2.44 -1.92
C LEU A 93 10.47 -3.67 -2.22
N GLY A 94 11.58 -3.47 -2.89
CA GLY A 94 12.56 -4.49 -3.20
C GLY A 94 12.85 -4.66 -4.69
N ALA A 95 11.97 -4.18 -5.60
CA ALA A 95 12.24 -4.26 -7.04
C ALA A 95 13.59 -3.66 -7.40
N ASN A 96 13.92 -2.49 -6.87
CA ASN A 96 15.19 -1.83 -7.08
C ASN A 96 16.39 -2.56 -6.46
N ASP A 97 16.18 -3.28 -5.36
CA ASP A 97 17.18 -4.16 -4.76
C ASP A 97 17.49 -5.31 -5.71
N GLY A 98 16.44 -5.97 -6.19
CA GLY A 98 16.56 -7.07 -7.14
C GLY A 98 17.23 -6.67 -8.44
N LEU A 99 16.81 -5.56 -9.06
CA LEU A 99 17.42 -5.03 -10.29
C LEU A 99 18.90 -4.66 -10.14
N ARG A 100 19.34 -4.34 -8.93
CA ARG A 100 20.74 -3.98 -8.62
C ARG A 100 21.55 -5.15 -8.10
N GLY A 101 20.97 -6.34 -8.00
CA GLY A 101 21.66 -7.54 -7.49
C GLY A 101 22.05 -7.43 -6.02
N ILE A 102 21.28 -6.68 -5.22
CA ILE A 102 21.48 -6.60 -3.76
C ILE A 102 21.14 -7.95 -3.15
N ASP A 103 21.93 -8.37 -2.17
CA ASP A 103 21.73 -9.64 -1.47
C ASP A 103 20.29 -9.74 -0.92
N PRO A 104 19.55 -10.82 -1.25
CA PRO A 104 18.18 -11.00 -0.76
C PRO A 104 18.04 -10.97 0.77
N SER A 105 19.07 -11.44 1.50
CA SER A 105 19.08 -11.37 2.96
C SER A 105 19.09 -9.91 3.47
N SER A 106 19.84 -9.02 2.82
CA SER A 106 19.86 -7.61 3.15
C SER A 106 18.52 -6.93 2.84
N THR A 107 17.88 -7.33 1.74
CA THR A 107 16.53 -6.85 1.40
C THR A 107 15.52 -7.31 2.45
N LYS A 108 15.56 -8.60 2.85
CA LYS A 108 14.71 -9.15 3.90
C LYS A 108 14.88 -8.40 5.23
N GLU A 109 16.14 -8.18 5.66
CA GLU A 109 16.44 -7.45 6.90
C GLU A 109 15.91 -6.02 6.87
N ASN A 110 16.02 -5.31 5.76
CA ASN A 110 15.49 -3.95 5.62
C ASN A 110 13.96 -3.93 5.66
N LEU A 111 13.29 -4.85 4.97
CA LEU A 111 11.83 -4.95 4.99
C LEU A 111 11.34 -5.30 6.40
N GLN A 112 12.02 -6.21 7.12
CA GLN A 112 11.71 -6.51 8.52
C GLN A 112 11.82 -5.26 9.40
N GLN A 113 12.89 -4.46 9.25
CA GLN A 113 13.03 -3.21 10.01
C GLN A 113 11.88 -2.22 9.73
N ILE A 114 11.37 -2.17 8.49
CA ILE A 114 10.21 -1.32 8.16
C ILE A 114 8.95 -1.84 8.87
N ILE A 115 8.73 -3.16 8.87
CA ILE A 115 7.63 -3.82 9.56
C ILE A 115 7.71 -3.53 11.07
N ASP A 116 8.88 -3.74 11.68
CA ASP A 116 9.10 -3.52 13.12
C ASP A 116 8.76 -2.08 13.52
N LYS A 117 9.26 -1.09 12.77
CA LYS A 117 8.98 0.33 13.01
C LYS A 117 7.50 0.67 12.85
N ALA A 118 6.81 0.06 11.88
CA ALA A 118 5.40 0.27 11.67
C ALA A 118 4.57 -0.27 12.85
N LEU A 119 4.87 -1.49 13.32
CA LEU A 119 4.22 -2.11 14.46
C LEU A 119 4.60 -1.47 15.80
N GLU A 120 5.83 -0.94 15.95
CA GLU A 120 6.21 -0.12 17.11
C GLU A 120 5.37 1.16 17.17
N LYS A 121 5.09 1.79 16.03
CA LYS A 121 4.29 3.00 15.95
C LYS A 121 2.81 2.74 16.19
N ASN A 122 2.26 1.69 15.62
CA ASN A 122 0.88 1.24 15.80
C ASN A 122 0.82 -0.30 15.83
N PRO A 123 0.75 -0.92 17.02
CA PRO A 123 0.69 -2.37 17.16
C PRO A 123 -0.55 -3.02 16.51
N ASP A 124 -1.60 -2.26 16.27
CA ASP A 124 -2.84 -2.71 15.63
C ASP A 124 -2.86 -2.45 14.10
N MET A 125 -1.75 -1.98 13.52
CA MET A 125 -1.65 -1.74 12.08
C MET A 125 -1.74 -3.04 11.30
N GLU A 126 -2.69 -3.12 10.38
CA GLU A 126 -2.71 -4.21 9.40
C GLU A 126 -1.63 -3.98 8.35
N ILE A 127 -0.72 -4.94 8.19
CA ILE A 127 0.33 -4.87 7.16
C ILE A 127 0.09 -5.93 6.10
N ILE A 128 0.13 -5.50 4.85
CA ILE A 128 0.14 -6.35 3.66
C ILE A 128 1.51 -6.20 3.01
N ILE A 129 2.25 -7.29 2.91
CA ILE A 129 3.50 -7.28 2.15
C ILE A 129 3.22 -7.64 0.69
N ALA A 130 3.72 -6.84 -0.24
CA ALA A 130 3.59 -7.08 -1.67
C ALA A 130 4.87 -7.75 -2.20
N GLY A 131 4.75 -9.02 -2.57
CA GLY A 131 5.84 -9.80 -3.12
C GLY A 131 6.29 -9.28 -4.47
N MET A 132 7.60 -9.42 -4.71
CA MET A 132 8.27 -9.04 -5.95
C MET A 132 9.07 -10.23 -6.49
N GLN A 133 9.21 -10.28 -7.80
CA GLN A 133 10.05 -11.25 -8.48
C GLN A 133 11.05 -10.52 -9.37
N VAL A 134 12.19 -11.13 -9.59
CA VAL A 134 13.23 -10.62 -10.48
C VAL A 134 13.42 -11.56 -11.67
N PRO A 135 13.81 -11.03 -12.83
CA PRO A 135 14.13 -11.88 -13.98
C PRO A 135 15.27 -12.85 -13.66
N PRO A 136 15.27 -14.07 -14.25
CA PRO A 136 16.27 -15.10 -13.94
C PRO A 136 17.68 -14.82 -14.51
N ASN A 137 17.89 -13.67 -15.14
CA ASN A 137 19.19 -13.25 -15.70
C ASN A 137 20.28 -13.04 -14.64
N LEU A 138 19.92 -12.90 -13.35
CA LEU A 138 20.84 -12.85 -12.22
C LEU A 138 21.12 -14.24 -11.61
N GLY A 139 20.60 -15.30 -12.24
CA GLY A 139 20.70 -16.68 -11.78
C GLY A 139 19.44 -17.16 -11.06
N THR A 140 19.14 -18.45 -11.26
CA THR A 140 17.92 -19.07 -10.71
C THR A 140 17.90 -19.07 -9.20
N ASP A 141 19.05 -19.32 -8.56
CA ASP A 141 19.15 -19.34 -7.09
C ASP A 141 18.86 -17.96 -6.48
N TYR A 142 19.35 -16.89 -7.10
CA TYR A 142 19.07 -15.53 -6.68
C TYR A 142 17.58 -15.20 -6.84
N ALA A 143 16.98 -15.50 -7.99
CA ALA A 143 15.59 -15.23 -8.26
C ALA A 143 14.66 -15.98 -7.29
N GLU A 144 14.98 -17.24 -6.96
CA GLU A 144 14.21 -18.04 -6.00
C GLU A 144 14.33 -17.49 -4.57
N GLN A 145 15.55 -17.17 -4.12
CA GLN A 145 15.76 -16.54 -2.81
C GLN A 145 15.03 -15.20 -2.71
N PHE A 146 15.07 -14.40 -3.79
CA PHE A 146 14.40 -13.11 -3.83
C PHE A 146 12.88 -13.22 -3.74
N LYS A 147 12.30 -14.21 -4.41
CA LYS A 147 10.87 -14.51 -4.33
C LYS A 147 10.47 -15.02 -2.93
N THR A 148 11.28 -15.93 -2.37
CA THR A 148 10.99 -16.60 -1.10
C THR A 148 11.02 -15.66 0.09
N LEU A 149 11.88 -14.61 0.07
CA LEU A 149 12.00 -13.67 1.19
C LEU A 149 10.67 -13.01 1.60
N TYR A 150 9.77 -12.76 0.65
CA TYR A 150 8.46 -12.14 0.94
C TYR A 150 7.50 -13.13 1.60
N VAL A 151 7.57 -14.40 1.19
CA VAL A 151 6.80 -15.48 1.81
C VAL A 151 7.26 -15.67 3.25
N ASP A 152 8.57 -15.76 3.47
CA ASP A 152 9.16 -15.89 4.80
C ASP A 152 8.76 -14.71 5.71
N LEU A 153 8.87 -13.47 5.23
CA LEU A 153 8.48 -12.29 5.99
C LEU A 153 7.00 -12.30 6.37
N ALA A 154 6.12 -12.72 5.44
CA ALA A 154 4.70 -12.82 5.72
C ALA A 154 4.41 -13.89 6.79
N GLU A 155 5.05 -15.06 6.70
CA GLU A 155 4.88 -16.14 7.67
C GLU A 155 5.47 -15.79 9.05
N GLU A 156 6.70 -15.27 9.10
CA GLU A 156 7.41 -14.92 10.34
C GLU A 156 6.69 -13.82 11.14
N ASN A 157 5.99 -12.90 10.44
CA ASN A 157 5.28 -11.78 11.07
C ASN A 157 3.76 -11.94 11.07
N ASN A 158 3.21 -13.07 10.61
CA ASN A 158 1.78 -13.32 10.45
C ASN A 158 1.06 -12.21 9.65
N LEU A 159 1.68 -11.78 8.54
CA LEU A 159 1.16 -10.74 7.66
C LEU A 159 0.37 -11.33 6.49
N LYS A 160 -0.48 -10.50 5.89
CA LYS A 160 -1.08 -10.82 4.59
C LYS A 160 -0.04 -10.63 3.48
N LEU A 161 -0.08 -11.50 2.49
CA LEU A 161 0.84 -11.49 1.35
C LEU A 161 0.07 -11.31 0.04
N ILE A 162 0.50 -10.37 -0.77
CA ILE A 162 0.28 -10.37 -2.21
C ILE A 162 1.45 -11.15 -2.82
N PRO A 163 1.25 -12.36 -3.38
CA PRO A 163 2.37 -13.22 -3.79
C PRO A 163 3.28 -12.59 -4.84
N PHE A 164 2.69 -11.82 -5.77
CA PHE A 164 3.41 -11.06 -6.79
C PHE A 164 2.57 -9.84 -7.19
N ILE A 165 3.06 -8.63 -6.91
CA ILE A 165 2.30 -7.41 -7.22
C ILE A 165 2.08 -7.17 -8.71
N LEU A 166 3.00 -7.65 -9.56
CA LEU A 166 2.93 -7.57 -11.01
C LEU A 166 2.29 -8.81 -11.65
N GLU A 167 1.50 -9.58 -10.92
CA GLU A 167 0.77 -10.73 -11.49
C GLU A 167 -0.09 -10.28 -12.65
N GLY A 168 0.05 -10.96 -13.81
CA GLY A 168 -0.63 -10.62 -15.06
C GLY A 168 -0.11 -9.34 -15.75
N VAL A 169 0.94 -8.70 -15.23
CA VAL A 169 1.57 -7.51 -15.83
C VAL A 169 3.04 -7.76 -16.16
N GLY A 170 3.76 -8.44 -15.26
CA GLY A 170 5.18 -8.66 -15.42
C GLY A 170 5.50 -9.46 -16.70
N GLY A 171 6.26 -8.86 -17.62
CA GLY A 171 6.64 -9.47 -18.89
C GLY A 171 5.62 -9.31 -20.03
N GLU A 172 4.45 -8.73 -19.78
CA GLU A 172 3.44 -8.46 -20.80
C GLU A 172 3.73 -7.12 -21.48
N GLU A 173 4.18 -7.13 -22.74
CA GLU A 173 4.62 -5.93 -23.46
C GLU A 173 3.55 -4.83 -23.53
N GLU A 174 2.28 -5.18 -23.71
CA GLU A 174 1.17 -4.23 -23.81
C GLU A 174 0.83 -3.55 -22.46
N LEU A 175 1.21 -4.18 -21.35
CA LEU A 175 0.94 -3.69 -19.98
C LEU A 175 2.15 -3.01 -19.34
N ASN A 176 3.29 -3.00 -20.02
CA ASN A 176 4.52 -2.33 -19.57
C ASN A 176 4.93 -1.22 -20.54
N GLN A 177 5.57 -0.21 -19.98
CA GLN A 177 6.19 0.87 -20.76
C GLN A 177 7.37 0.32 -21.58
N PRO A 178 7.92 1.10 -22.53
CA PRO A 178 9.00 0.62 -23.40
C PRO A 178 10.27 0.14 -22.67
N ASP A 179 10.43 0.47 -21.40
CA ASP A 179 11.53 -0.02 -20.56
C ASP A 179 11.33 -1.46 -20.07
N GLY A 180 10.12 -2.01 -20.22
CA GLY A 180 9.76 -3.39 -19.88
C GLY A 180 9.64 -3.69 -18.38
N ILE A 181 9.69 -2.66 -17.52
CA ILE A 181 9.64 -2.82 -16.06
C ILE A 181 8.58 -1.96 -15.37
N HIS A 182 8.20 -0.82 -15.95
CA HIS A 182 7.18 0.04 -15.37
C HIS A 182 5.84 -0.20 -16.06
N PRO A 183 4.76 -0.40 -15.29
CA PRO A 183 3.43 -0.62 -15.86
C PRO A 183 2.90 0.58 -16.63
N THR A 184 2.12 0.32 -17.69
CA THR A 184 1.28 1.33 -18.35
C THR A 184 0.05 1.65 -17.50
N ALA A 185 -0.77 2.63 -17.91
CA ALA A 185 -2.06 2.91 -17.26
C ALA A 185 -2.96 1.66 -17.20
N GLU A 186 -2.95 0.82 -18.23
CA GLU A 186 -3.69 -0.44 -18.23
C GLU A 186 -3.07 -1.46 -17.29
N GLY A 187 -1.73 -1.55 -17.22
CA GLY A 187 -1.01 -2.37 -16.24
C GLY A 187 -1.37 -1.98 -14.79
N HIS A 188 -1.46 -0.68 -14.50
CA HIS A 188 -1.88 -0.21 -13.17
C HIS A 188 -3.31 -0.61 -12.81
N LYS A 189 -4.22 -0.76 -13.77
CA LYS A 189 -5.57 -1.30 -13.50
C LYS A 189 -5.50 -2.76 -13.06
N VAL A 190 -4.67 -3.56 -13.70
CA VAL A 190 -4.47 -4.97 -13.30
C VAL A 190 -3.86 -5.04 -11.90
N ILE A 191 -2.84 -4.24 -11.61
CA ILE A 191 -2.24 -4.17 -10.26
C ILE A 191 -3.29 -3.79 -9.21
N ALA A 192 -4.15 -2.82 -9.51
CA ALA A 192 -5.22 -2.42 -8.59
C ALA A 192 -6.16 -3.59 -8.27
N GLU A 193 -6.49 -4.46 -9.23
CA GLU A 193 -7.29 -5.66 -8.96
C GLU A 193 -6.52 -6.67 -8.08
N VAL A 194 -5.24 -6.92 -8.37
CA VAL A 194 -4.38 -7.81 -7.57
C VAL A 194 -4.35 -7.35 -6.10
N VAL A 195 -4.15 -6.06 -5.88
CA VAL A 195 -4.14 -5.49 -4.52
C VAL A 195 -5.53 -5.56 -3.88
N TRP A 196 -6.58 -5.27 -4.66
CA TRP A 196 -7.96 -5.26 -4.18
C TRP A 196 -8.44 -6.59 -3.63
N GLU A 197 -8.05 -7.69 -4.23
CA GLU A 197 -8.41 -9.04 -3.76
C GLU A 197 -7.96 -9.32 -2.32
N ILE A 198 -6.80 -8.77 -1.93
CA ILE A 198 -6.26 -8.94 -0.57
C ILE A 198 -6.74 -7.84 0.38
N LEU A 199 -6.95 -6.62 -0.13
CA LEU A 199 -7.36 -5.47 0.68
C LEU A 199 -8.85 -5.51 1.05
N LYS A 200 -9.73 -5.84 0.10
CA LYS A 200 -11.20 -5.82 0.26
C LYS A 200 -11.71 -6.56 1.49
N PRO A 201 -11.21 -7.74 1.88
CA PRO A 201 -11.69 -8.44 3.08
C PRO A 201 -11.33 -7.76 4.41
N ILE A 202 -10.48 -6.72 4.37
CA ILE A 202 -9.93 -6.06 5.56
C ILE A 202 -10.64 -4.73 5.85
N ILE A 203 -11.25 -4.13 4.82
CA ILE A 203 -11.86 -2.80 4.86
C ILE A 203 -13.39 -2.83 4.83
#